data_61da8e87193409912b402334a8dad90e
#
_entry.id   61da8e87193409912b402334a8dad90e
#
_cell.length_a   1.000
_cell.length_b   1.000
_cell.length_c   1.000
_cell.angle_alpha   90.00
_cell.angle_beta   90.00
_cell.angle_gamma   90.00
#
_symmetry.space_group_name_H-M   'P 1'
#
loop_
_entity.id
_entity.type
_entity.pdbx_description
1 polymer ?
#
loop_
_entity_poly.entity_id
_entity_poly.type
_entity_poly.pdbx_seq_one_letter_code
_entity_poly.pdbx_strand_id
1 'polypeptide(L)'
;MIAGLGLIAWVTQVQASDIQDLVKNPQNFLGQEVEMKASCIKGGRAGDVLGYECTTKDGVYLNADDITPEEAKAKLEDDCADGKCEATLSFVPHSYTTSGVIEPDKDVVVFNSETAKINF
;
A
#
# COMPACT_ATOMS: atom_id res chain seq x y z
N MET A 1 -11.27 -34.47 4.01
CA MET A 1 -11.10 -34.09 3.85
C MET A 1 -10.43 -33.01 3.56
N ILE A 2 -10.00 -32.83 3.13
CA ILE A 2 -9.22 -31.98 2.66
C ILE A 2 -9.85 -30.85 2.11
N ALA A 3 -11.04 -30.91 1.93
CA ALA A 3 -11.77 -29.85 1.32
C ALA A 3 -11.52 -28.54 2.00
N GLY A 4 -11.36 -28.55 3.26
CA GLY A 4 -11.13 -27.31 3.96
C GLY A 4 -9.87 -26.62 3.56
N LEU A 5 -8.97 -27.34 2.99
CA LEU A 5 -7.73 -26.76 2.63
C LEU A 5 -7.85 -25.80 1.48
N GLY A 6 -8.79 -26.06 0.63
CA GLY A 6 -8.98 -25.19 -0.50
C GLY A 6 -9.33 -23.78 -0.10
N LEU A 7 -9.86 -23.61 1.08
CA LEU A 7 -10.23 -22.30 1.51
C LEU A 7 -9.05 -21.37 1.71
N ILE A 8 -7.94 -21.95 2.04
CA ILE A 8 -6.75 -21.16 2.31
C ILE A 8 -6.32 -20.43 1.06
N ALA A 9 -6.55 -21.02 -0.06
CA ALA A 9 -6.15 -20.43 -1.32
C ALA A 9 -6.89 -19.12 -1.61
N TRP A 10 -7.95 -18.86 -0.86
CA TRP A 10 -8.68 -17.64 -1.08
C TRP A 10 -8.04 -16.44 -0.46
N VAL A 11 -7.20 -16.68 0.51
CA VAL A 11 -6.51 -15.58 1.16
C VAL A 11 -5.44 -15.13 0.20
N THR A 12 -5.69 -14.02 -0.47
CA THR A 12 -4.77 -13.49 -1.44
C THR A 12 -3.98 -12.38 -0.79
N GLN A 13 -2.80 -12.71 -0.34
CA GLN A 13 -1.90 -11.72 0.20
C GLN A 13 -0.70 -11.63 -0.71
N VAL A 14 -0.33 -10.41 -1.05
CA VAL A 14 0.83 -10.18 -1.88
C VAL A 14 2.05 -10.17 -0.99
N GLN A 15 2.96 -11.09 -1.23
CA GLN A 15 4.21 -11.17 -0.49
C GLN A 15 5.22 -10.20 -1.08
N ALA A 16 6.31 -9.97 -0.35
CA ALA A 16 7.35 -9.06 -0.84
C ALA A 16 7.89 -9.48 -2.20
N SER A 17 7.94 -10.78 -2.47
CA SER A 17 8.40 -11.28 -3.77
C SER A 17 7.46 -10.94 -4.92
N ASP A 18 6.22 -10.54 -4.60
CA ASP A 18 5.22 -10.24 -5.61
C ASP A 18 5.08 -8.75 -5.88
N ILE A 19 5.94 -7.93 -5.28
CA ILE A 19 5.88 -6.48 -5.45
C ILE A 19 6.02 -6.09 -6.93
N GLN A 20 6.83 -6.83 -7.67
CA GLN A 20 7.00 -6.55 -9.09
C GLN A 20 5.68 -6.67 -9.86
N ASP A 21 4.83 -7.61 -9.47
CA ASP A 21 3.54 -7.77 -10.14
C ASP A 21 2.60 -6.61 -9.85
N LEU A 22 2.73 -5.99 -8.70
CA LEU A 22 1.93 -4.80 -8.40
C LEU A 22 2.24 -3.67 -9.38
N VAL A 23 3.50 -3.55 -9.77
CA VAL A 23 3.90 -2.52 -10.71
C VAL A 23 3.52 -2.90 -12.14
N LYS A 24 3.71 -4.15 -12.52
CA LYS A 24 3.50 -4.60 -13.89
C LYS A 24 2.04 -4.86 -14.25
N ASN A 25 1.29 -5.39 -13.30
CA ASN A 25 -0.10 -5.81 -13.53
C ASN A 25 -1.03 -5.30 -12.43
N PRO A 26 -1.06 -4.00 -12.20
CA PRO A 26 -1.82 -3.45 -11.07
C PRO A 26 -3.31 -3.74 -11.14
N GLN A 27 -3.86 -3.85 -12.34
CA GLN A 27 -5.28 -4.11 -12.50
C GLN A 27 -5.72 -5.44 -11.88
N ASN A 28 -4.78 -6.38 -11.71
CA ASN A 28 -5.10 -7.68 -11.14
C ASN A 28 -5.33 -7.64 -9.63
N PHE A 29 -5.00 -6.53 -9.00
CA PHE A 29 -5.06 -6.42 -7.55
C PHE A 29 -6.20 -5.53 -7.05
N LEU A 30 -6.93 -4.90 -7.95
CA LEU A 30 -8.08 -4.09 -7.56
C LEU A 30 -9.13 -4.96 -6.87
N GLY A 31 -9.59 -4.53 -5.72
CA GLY A 31 -10.57 -5.26 -4.94
C GLY A 31 -10.00 -6.42 -4.13
N GLN A 32 -8.70 -6.65 -4.17
CA GLN A 32 -8.06 -7.72 -3.42
C GLN A 32 -7.22 -7.15 -2.29
N GLU A 33 -7.14 -7.88 -1.20
CA GLU A 33 -6.29 -7.45 -0.08
C GLU A 33 -4.82 -7.61 -0.46
N VAL A 34 -4.09 -6.53 -0.32
CA VAL A 34 -2.64 -6.49 -0.57
C VAL A 34 -1.94 -6.25 0.76
N GLU A 35 -0.91 -7.05 1.04
CA GLU A 35 -0.10 -6.85 2.22
C GLU A 35 1.34 -6.60 1.77
N MET A 36 1.95 -5.54 2.26
CA MET A 36 3.32 -5.21 1.88
C MET A 36 4.01 -4.40 2.96
N LYS A 37 5.34 -4.41 2.92
CA LYS A 37 6.15 -3.55 3.78
C LYS A 37 6.46 -2.28 3.01
N ALA A 38 6.32 -1.16 3.68
CA ALA A 38 6.55 0.13 3.05
C ALA A 38 6.95 1.17 4.08
N SER A 39 7.41 2.31 3.61
CA SER A 39 7.68 3.47 4.45
C SER A 39 6.53 4.45 4.29
N CYS A 40 5.98 4.91 5.39
CA CYS A 40 4.77 5.71 5.38
C CYS A 40 4.98 7.11 5.94
N ILE A 41 4.20 8.04 5.41
CA ILE A 41 4.23 9.44 5.81
C ILE A 41 2.82 10.02 5.67
N LYS A 42 2.51 11.02 6.47
CA LYS A 42 1.26 11.75 6.28
C LYS A 42 1.42 12.67 5.07
N GLY A 43 0.43 12.70 4.21
CA GLY A 43 0.50 13.42 2.97
C GLY A 43 1.30 12.64 1.94
N GLY A 44 2.13 13.34 1.18
CA GLY A 44 2.99 12.69 0.22
C GLY A 44 2.90 13.32 -1.16
N ARG A 45 3.77 12.86 -2.07
CA ARG A 45 3.86 13.45 -3.40
C ARG A 45 2.76 13.00 -4.33
N ALA A 46 2.28 11.78 -4.12
CA ALA A 46 1.28 11.18 -4.99
C ALA A 46 -0.12 11.28 -4.44
N GLY A 47 -0.26 11.65 -3.18
CA GLY A 47 -1.54 11.65 -2.49
C GLY A 47 -2.04 13.02 -2.15
N ASP A 48 -3.21 13.03 -1.54
CA ASP A 48 -3.80 14.22 -0.99
C ASP A 48 -3.03 14.62 0.26
N VAL A 49 -2.85 15.90 0.49
CA VAL A 49 -2.17 16.38 1.68
C VAL A 49 -2.88 16.00 2.97
N LEU A 50 -4.16 15.66 2.89
CA LEU A 50 -4.94 15.23 4.04
C LEU A 50 -4.90 13.72 4.26
N GLY A 51 -4.38 12.97 3.32
CA GLY A 51 -4.28 11.53 3.39
C GLY A 51 -2.91 11.05 3.84
N TYR A 52 -2.64 9.81 3.56
CA TYR A 52 -1.38 9.16 3.94
C TYR A 52 -0.80 8.46 2.72
N GLU A 53 0.50 8.48 2.62
CA GLU A 53 1.20 7.81 1.52
C GLU A 53 2.22 6.83 2.05
N CYS A 54 2.23 5.63 1.50
CA CYS A 54 3.25 4.64 1.80
C CYS A 54 3.91 4.23 0.50
N THR A 55 5.21 4.00 0.52
CA THR A 55 5.95 3.70 -0.69
C THR A 55 6.97 2.60 -0.47
N THR A 56 7.23 1.81 -1.50
CA THR A 56 8.27 0.79 -1.51
C THR A 56 9.40 1.21 -2.44
N LYS A 57 10.54 0.54 -2.29
CA LYS A 57 11.68 0.78 -3.17
C LYS A 57 11.40 0.36 -4.60
N ASP A 58 10.44 -0.52 -4.79
CA ASP A 58 10.14 -1.08 -6.11
C ASP A 58 9.17 -0.24 -6.92
N GLY A 59 8.76 0.90 -6.40
CA GLY A 59 7.90 1.81 -7.14
C GLY A 59 6.42 1.64 -6.90
N VAL A 60 6.04 1.04 -5.79
CA VAL A 60 4.63 0.96 -5.40
C VAL A 60 4.34 2.06 -4.41
N TYR A 61 3.34 2.88 -4.71
CA TYR A 61 2.85 3.93 -3.83
C TYR A 61 1.43 3.59 -3.42
N LEU A 62 1.10 3.85 -2.17
CA LEU A 62 -0.26 3.72 -1.69
C LEU A 62 -0.73 5.05 -1.14
N ASN A 63 -1.84 5.54 -1.67
CA ASN A 63 -2.57 6.66 -1.09
C ASN A 63 -3.74 6.10 -0.30
N ALA A 64 -3.83 6.42 0.98
CA ALA A 64 -4.96 6.01 1.79
C ALA A 64 -5.58 7.22 2.43
N ASP A 65 -6.91 7.27 2.44
CA ASP A 65 -7.63 8.37 3.04
C ASP A 65 -7.60 8.27 4.57
N ASP A 66 -7.53 7.06 5.08
CA ASP A 66 -7.50 6.84 6.51
C ASP A 66 -6.60 5.66 6.85
N ILE A 67 -6.00 5.73 8.01
CA ILE A 67 -5.13 4.67 8.52
C ILE A 67 -5.71 4.12 9.80
N THR A 68 -5.74 2.81 9.92
CA THR A 68 -6.19 2.14 11.15
C THR A 68 -5.10 1.23 11.66
N PRO A 69 -5.02 0.99 12.96
CA PRO A 69 -5.83 1.58 14.02
C PRO A 69 -5.43 3.03 14.33
N GLU A 70 -6.14 3.66 15.24
CA GLU A 70 -5.88 5.06 15.58
C GLU A 70 -4.47 5.29 16.10
N GLU A 71 -3.90 4.33 16.79
CA GLU A 71 -2.54 4.46 17.29
C GLU A 71 -1.54 4.59 16.16
N ALA A 72 -1.78 3.89 15.05
CA ALA A 72 -0.90 3.97 13.89
C ALA A 72 -1.00 5.34 13.24
N LYS A 73 -2.21 5.87 13.17
CA LYS A 73 -2.45 7.20 12.64
C LYS A 73 -1.73 8.26 13.46
N ALA A 74 -1.84 8.17 14.77
CA ALA A 74 -1.17 9.11 15.66
C ALA A 74 0.34 9.04 15.50
N LYS A 75 0.88 7.84 15.38
CA LYS A 75 2.32 7.68 15.18
C LYS A 75 2.80 8.28 13.86
N LEU A 76 2.03 8.12 12.80
CA LEU A 76 2.38 8.72 11.53
C LEU A 76 2.42 10.23 11.61
N GLU A 77 1.48 10.83 12.30
CA GLU A 77 1.42 12.27 12.43
C GLU A 77 2.51 12.83 13.32
N ASP A 78 2.85 12.11 14.38
CA ASP A 78 3.79 12.60 15.39
C ASP A 78 5.24 12.22 15.13
N ASP A 79 5.47 10.99 14.67
CA ASP A 79 6.83 10.45 14.59
C ASP A 79 7.33 10.20 13.18
N CYS A 80 6.47 10.26 12.19
CA CYS A 80 6.83 9.82 10.84
C CYS A 80 6.80 10.94 9.82
N ALA A 81 7.02 12.15 10.26
CA ALA A 81 6.95 13.30 9.37
C ALA A 81 8.02 13.27 8.27
N ASP A 82 9.12 12.57 8.50
CA ASP A 82 10.20 12.48 7.53
C ASP A 82 10.06 11.30 6.57
N GLY A 83 9.00 10.50 6.73
CA GLY A 83 8.75 9.37 5.85
C GLY A 83 9.62 8.16 6.10
N LYS A 84 10.26 8.07 7.25
CA LYS A 84 11.16 6.95 7.55
C LYS A 84 10.55 5.87 8.44
N CYS A 85 9.26 5.93 8.66
CA CYS A 85 8.60 4.93 9.48
C CYS A 85 8.21 3.73 8.62
N GLU A 86 8.91 2.62 8.82
CA GLU A 86 8.59 1.40 8.11
C GLU A 86 7.47 0.66 8.82
N ALA A 87 6.61 0.06 8.02
CA ALA A 87 5.46 -0.64 8.54
C ALA A 87 5.02 -1.73 7.58
N THR A 88 4.23 -2.66 8.10
CA THR A 88 3.53 -3.63 7.26
C THR A 88 2.11 -3.13 7.06
N LEU A 89 1.71 -3.06 5.82
CA LEU A 89 0.40 -2.53 5.43
C LEU A 89 -0.51 -3.63 4.92
N SER A 90 -1.80 -3.44 5.14
CA SER A 90 -2.81 -4.26 4.50
C SER A 90 -3.89 -3.31 3.98
N PHE A 91 -4.23 -3.41 2.71
CA PHE A 91 -5.21 -2.51 2.08
C PHE A 91 -5.88 -3.19 0.91
N VAL A 92 -7.02 -2.63 0.50
CA VAL A 92 -7.75 -3.10 -0.68
C VAL A 92 -7.83 -1.93 -1.65
N PRO A 93 -7.05 -1.94 -2.73
CA PRO A 93 -7.08 -0.82 -3.67
C PRO A 93 -8.37 -0.81 -4.48
N HIS A 94 -8.90 0.38 -4.70
CA HIS A 94 -10.08 0.56 -5.53
C HIS A 94 -9.75 1.18 -6.89
N SER A 95 -8.57 1.76 -7.03
CA SER A 95 -8.11 2.33 -8.29
C SER A 95 -6.60 2.44 -8.28
N TYR A 96 -6.03 2.70 -9.45
CA TYR A 96 -4.59 2.92 -9.54
C TYR A 96 -4.28 3.87 -10.68
N THR A 97 -3.09 4.44 -10.62
CA THR A 97 -2.53 5.26 -11.69
C THR A 97 -1.10 4.81 -11.89
N THR A 98 -0.68 4.66 -13.14
CA THR A 98 0.73 4.47 -13.45
C THR A 98 1.26 5.82 -13.84
N SER A 99 2.39 6.21 -13.29
CA SER A 99 2.76 7.60 -13.46
C SER A 99 4.24 7.85 -13.65
N GLY A 100 4.60 8.33 -14.82
CA GLY A 100 5.87 8.96 -15.03
C GLY A 100 5.95 10.36 -14.44
N VAL A 101 4.86 10.87 -13.90
CA VAL A 101 4.87 12.19 -13.28
C VAL A 101 5.65 12.18 -11.96
N ILE A 102 5.53 11.09 -11.20
CA ILE A 102 6.22 10.99 -9.93
C ILE A 102 7.67 10.62 -10.12
N GLU A 103 7.93 9.59 -10.93
CA GLU A 103 9.29 9.15 -11.24
C GLU A 103 9.37 8.83 -12.72
N PRO A 104 9.71 9.81 -13.56
CA PRO A 104 9.66 9.63 -15.01
C PRO A 104 10.54 8.50 -15.55
N ASP A 105 11.61 8.18 -14.84
CA ASP A 105 12.56 7.17 -15.30
C ASP A 105 12.30 5.78 -14.76
N LYS A 106 11.20 5.59 -14.04
CA LYS A 106 10.86 4.31 -13.44
C LYS A 106 9.41 3.97 -13.67
N ASP A 107 9.16 2.67 -13.73
CA ASP A 107 7.79 2.18 -13.72
C ASP A 107 7.31 2.23 -12.29
N VAL A 108 6.28 3.03 -12.03
CA VAL A 108 5.66 3.13 -10.72
C VAL A 108 4.16 2.96 -10.83
N VAL A 109 3.54 2.55 -9.75
CA VAL A 109 2.10 2.46 -9.66
C VAL A 109 1.66 3.14 -8.37
N VAL A 110 0.58 3.88 -8.45
CA VAL A 110 -0.04 4.51 -7.28
C VAL A 110 -1.40 3.87 -7.09
N PHE A 111 -1.55 3.12 -6.01
CA PHE A 111 -2.84 2.56 -5.64
C PHE A 111 -3.57 3.52 -4.74
N ASN A 112 -4.89 3.56 -4.88
CA ASN A 112 -5.75 4.37 -4.01
C ASN A 112 -6.65 3.45 -3.22
N SER A 113 -6.73 3.69 -1.91
CA SER A 113 -7.55 2.92 -1.00
C SER A 113 -8.24 3.85 -0.01
N GLU A 114 -9.45 3.50 0.40
CA GLU A 114 -10.14 4.31 1.39
C GLU A 114 -9.45 4.18 2.76
N THR A 115 -9.06 2.97 3.12
CA THR A 115 -8.40 2.75 4.39
C THR A 115 -7.23 1.79 4.22
N ALA A 116 -6.30 1.86 5.14
CA ALA A 116 -5.22 0.89 5.22
C ALA A 116 -4.97 0.55 6.69
N LYS A 117 -4.68 -0.72 6.94
CA LYS A 117 -4.25 -1.14 8.27
C LYS A 117 -2.73 -1.07 8.28
N ILE A 118 -2.17 -0.54 9.35
CA ILE A 118 -0.74 -0.37 9.44
C ILE A 118 -0.21 -0.94 10.76
N ASN A 119 0.88 -1.69 10.64
CA ASN A 119 1.59 -2.25 11.78
C ASN A 119 3.04 -1.82 11.72
N PHE A 120 3.43 -1.03 12.66
CA PHE A 120 4.82 -0.60 12.80
C PHE A 120 5.70 -1.67 13.42
#